data_9f7577b35083196241ca190409d292e7
#
_entry.id   9f7577b35083196241ca190409d292e7
#
_cell.length_a   1.000
_cell.length_b   1.000
_cell.length_c   1.000
_cell.angle_alpha   90.00
_cell.angle_beta   90.00
_cell.angle_gamma   90.00
#
_symmetry.space_group_name_H-M   'P 1'
#
loop_
_entity.id
_entity.type
_entity.pdbx_description
1 polymer ?
#
loop_
_entity_poly.entity_id
_entity_poly.type
_entity_poly.pdbx_seq_one_letter_code
_entity_poly.pdbx_strand_id
1 'polypeptide(L)'
;RLLPRKLAPFAFAIAAFGYWLAMWLQGGGILSPAVVYTAALLFAAVWFVLGIFERRFTERTNYKWFIVQLPLLWIGLEVLFQDNLLVGSNYWIGYRMAALPQVIQPVSILSSPALGFLIIMVNAAIALAILKLMDKRWPAMADVKIPAITVKWSSITTGALVIVWVASSLAIFSAVSNQMGPVVTVAAAQSGI
;
A
#
# COMPACT_ATOMS: atom_id res chain seq x y z
N ARG A 1 5.25 1.87 -17.38
CA ARG A 1 4.66 1.55 -18.67
C ARG A 1 4.69 2.71 -19.65
N LEU A 2 4.33 3.91 -19.21
CA LEU A 2 4.38 5.14 -20.04
C LEU A 2 5.80 5.63 -20.28
N LEU A 3 6.75 5.12 -19.54
CA LEU A 3 8.16 5.42 -19.69
C LEU A 3 8.87 4.30 -20.47
N PRO A 4 9.94 4.61 -21.22
CA PRO A 4 10.82 3.59 -21.77
C PRO A 4 11.24 2.58 -20.71
N ARG A 5 11.42 1.30 -21.09
CA ARG A 5 11.78 0.22 -20.14
C ARG A 5 12.97 0.58 -19.25
N LYS A 6 13.96 1.28 -19.81
CA LYS A 6 15.16 1.72 -19.08
C LYS A 6 14.88 2.76 -17.99
N LEU A 7 13.81 3.55 -18.12
CA LEU A 7 13.45 4.61 -17.17
C LEU A 7 12.41 4.16 -16.11
N ALA A 8 11.77 3.01 -16.32
CA ALA A 8 10.76 2.52 -15.37
C ALA A 8 11.29 2.33 -13.93
N PRO A 9 12.49 1.73 -13.69
CA PRO A 9 13.03 1.58 -12.34
C PRO A 9 13.23 2.92 -11.62
N PHE A 10 13.59 3.97 -12.36
CA PHE A 10 13.73 5.31 -11.79
C PHE A 10 12.39 5.89 -11.31
N ALA A 11 11.28 5.59 -12.02
CA ALA A 11 9.95 6.03 -11.56
C ALA A 11 9.58 5.36 -10.23
N PHE A 12 9.87 4.08 -10.07
CA PHE A 12 9.69 3.37 -8.78
C PHE A 12 10.56 3.98 -7.68
N ALA A 13 11.84 4.22 -7.97
CA ALA A 13 12.76 4.83 -7.02
C ALA A 13 12.32 6.24 -6.58
N ILE A 14 11.90 7.09 -7.52
CA ILE A 14 11.43 8.45 -7.23
C ILE A 14 10.14 8.41 -6.41
N ALA A 15 9.19 7.54 -6.76
CA ALA A 15 7.95 7.39 -6.01
C ALA A 15 8.21 6.90 -4.57
N ALA A 16 9.10 5.91 -4.41
CA ALA A 16 9.50 5.40 -3.11
C ALA A 16 10.23 6.46 -2.29
N PHE A 17 11.19 7.17 -2.89
CA PHE A 17 11.89 8.26 -2.22
C PHE A 17 10.92 9.32 -1.71
N GLY A 18 10.01 9.79 -2.57
CA GLY A 18 9.02 10.81 -2.20
C GLY A 18 8.07 10.32 -1.11
N TYR A 19 7.61 9.07 -1.19
CA TYR A 19 6.75 8.47 -0.17
C TYR A 19 7.47 8.42 1.18
N TRP A 20 8.65 7.84 1.24
CA TRP A 20 9.40 7.69 2.49
C TRP A 20 9.82 9.03 3.06
N LEU A 21 10.26 9.96 2.21
CA LEU A 21 10.60 11.30 2.67
C LEU A 21 9.40 12.01 3.28
N ALA A 22 8.23 11.95 2.64
CA ALA A 22 7.00 12.54 3.18
C ALA A 22 6.60 11.92 4.52
N MET A 23 6.74 10.59 4.66
CA MET A 23 6.45 9.88 5.90
C MET A 23 7.34 10.34 7.05
N TRP A 24 8.63 10.47 6.81
CA TRP A 24 9.61 10.82 7.82
C TRP A 24 9.50 12.29 8.24
N LEU A 25 9.20 13.19 7.31
CA LEU A 25 8.97 14.60 7.60
C LEU A 25 7.71 14.83 8.45
N GLN A 26 6.70 13.95 8.34
CA GLN A 26 5.52 13.97 9.21
C GLN A 26 5.80 13.50 10.64
N GLY A 27 6.89 12.77 10.87
CA GLY A 27 7.30 12.24 12.19
C GLY A 27 7.86 13.27 13.15
N GLY A 28 7.73 14.57 12.89
CA GLY A 28 7.97 15.63 13.87
C GLY A 28 9.43 15.90 14.25
N GLY A 29 10.41 15.56 13.40
CA GLY A 29 11.78 15.99 13.61
C GLY A 29 12.60 15.20 14.65
N ILE A 30 12.15 13.99 15.02
CA ILE A 30 12.85 13.10 15.97
C ILE A 30 14.22 12.67 15.41
N LEU A 31 14.34 12.59 14.09
CA LEU A 31 15.56 12.15 13.42
C LEU A 31 16.26 13.30 12.71
N SER A 32 17.59 13.25 12.69
CA SER A 32 18.36 14.25 11.96
C SER A 32 18.06 14.18 10.45
N PRO A 33 18.07 15.31 9.72
CA PRO A 33 17.83 15.33 8.27
C PRO A 33 18.75 14.37 7.52
N ALA A 34 20.01 14.22 7.92
CA ALA A 34 20.96 13.31 7.29
C ALA A 34 20.47 11.85 7.35
N VAL A 35 19.96 11.40 8.51
CA VAL A 35 19.41 10.05 8.68
C VAL A 35 18.18 9.88 7.79
N VAL A 36 17.28 10.87 7.77
CA VAL A 36 16.05 10.84 6.96
C VAL A 36 16.36 10.69 5.47
N TYR A 37 17.25 11.53 4.93
CA TYR A 37 17.61 11.45 3.52
C TYR A 37 18.35 10.16 3.16
N THR A 38 19.25 9.68 4.04
CA THR A 38 19.97 8.43 3.83
C THR A 38 18.99 7.25 3.78
N ALA A 39 18.05 7.17 4.71
CA ALA A 39 17.02 6.13 4.71
C ALA A 39 16.15 6.21 3.44
N ALA A 40 15.67 7.39 3.05
CA ALA A 40 14.87 7.57 1.85
C ALA A 40 15.63 7.11 0.58
N LEU A 41 16.94 7.38 0.49
CA LEU A 41 17.78 6.92 -0.62
C LEU A 41 17.96 5.41 -0.62
N LEU A 42 18.15 4.77 0.53
CA LEU A 42 18.23 3.32 0.63
C LEU A 42 16.93 2.65 0.18
N PHE A 43 15.77 3.17 0.61
CA PHE A 43 14.48 2.68 0.13
C PHE A 43 14.30 2.88 -1.36
N ALA A 44 14.69 4.04 -1.89
CA ALA A 44 14.66 4.30 -3.33
C ALA A 44 15.53 3.30 -4.11
N ALA A 45 16.70 2.94 -3.60
CA ALA A 45 17.57 1.93 -4.21
C ALA A 45 16.92 0.54 -4.24
N VAL A 46 16.27 0.12 -3.14
CA VAL A 46 15.51 -1.14 -3.10
C VAL A 46 14.41 -1.14 -4.15
N TRP A 47 13.60 -0.08 -4.20
CA TRP A 47 12.51 0.03 -5.17
C TRP A 47 13.00 0.18 -6.61
N PHE A 48 14.18 0.74 -6.84
CA PHE A 48 14.81 0.74 -8.16
C PHE A 48 15.05 -0.70 -8.64
N VAL A 49 15.67 -1.53 -7.79
CA VAL A 49 15.94 -2.93 -8.12
C VAL A 49 14.64 -3.70 -8.33
N LEU A 50 13.68 -3.57 -7.39
CA LEU A 50 12.38 -4.21 -7.50
C LEU A 50 11.62 -3.77 -8.75
N GLY A 51 11.72 -2.50 -9.15
CA GLY A 51 11.10 -1.97 -10.36
C GLY A 51 11.61 -2.62 -11.66
N ILE A 52 12.86 -3.10 -11.69
CA ILE A 52 13.39 -3.87 -12.83
C ILE A 52 12.65 -5.21 -12.95
N PHE A 53 12.49 -5.93 -11.84
CA PHE A 53 11.85 -7.25 -11.82
C PHE A 53 10.34 -7.12 -11.99
N GLU A 54 9.72 -6.18 -11.28
CA GLU A 54 8.28 -5.93 -11.31
C GLU A 54 7.79 -5.69 -12.73
N ARG A 55 8.39 -4.75 -13.43
CA ARG A 55 8.00 -4.45 -14.81
C ARG A 55 8.13 -5.65 -15.74
N ARG A 56 9.25 -6.39 -15.66
CA ARG A 56 9.48 -7.58 -16.49
C ARG A 56 8.44 -8.66 -16.23
N PHE A 57 8.12 -8.90 -14.96
CA PHE A 57 7.14 -9.89 -14.55
C PHE A 57 5.74 -9.48 -15.01
N THR A 58 5.35 -8.23 -14.76
CA THR A 58 4.03 -7.69 -15.13
C THR A 58 3.80 -7.75 -16.64
N GLU A 59 4.78 -7.36 -17.45
CA GLU A 59 4.68 -7.43 -18.91
C GLU A 59 4.63 -8.90 -19.40
N ARG A 60 5.45 -9.81 -18.85
CA ARG A 60 5.44 -11.24 -19.19
C ARG A 60 4.14 -11.94 -18.84
N THR A 61 3.49 -11.52 -17.78
CA THR A 61 2.22 -12.10 -17.32
C THR A 61 0.99 -11.36 -17.85
N ASN A 62 1.16 -10.42 -18.79
CA ASN A 62 0.09 -9.59 -19.33
C ASN A 62 -0.76 -8.93 -18.22
N TYR A 63 -0.11 -8.44 -17.16
CA TYR A 63 -0.74 -7.78 -16.02
C TYR A 63 -1.69 -8.67 -15.17
N LYS A 64 -1.71 -9.98 -15.42
CA LYS A 64 -2.64 -10.90 -14.75
C LYS A 64 -2.48 -10.89 -13.22
N TRP A 65 -1.25 -10.78 -12.73
CA TRP A 65 -0.91 -10.83 -11.31
C TRP A 65 -0.69 -9.46 -10.67
N PHE A 66 -0.87 -8.39 -11.41
CA PHE A 66 -0.53 -7.03 -10.95
C PHE A 66 -1.21 -6.63 -9.63
N ILE A 67 -2.50 -6.98 -9.44
CA ILE A 67 -3.25 -6.66 -8.22
C ILE A 67 -2.81 -7.45 -6.98
N VAL A 68 -2.04 -8.52 -7.17
CA VAL A 68 -1.52 -9.35 -6.06
C VAL A 68 -0.03 -9.10 -5.86
N GLN A 69 0.71 -9.03 -6.95
CA GLN A 69 2.16 -8.84 -6.94
C GLN A 69 2.57 -7.54 -6.24
N LEU A 70 1.96 -6.42 -6.61
CA LEU A 70 2.32 -5.12 -6.04
C LEU A 70 2.02 -5.03 -4.54
N PRO A 71 0.82 -5.46 -4.05
CA PRO A 71 0.57 -5.58 -2.61
C PRO A 71 1.55 -6.50 -1.90
N LEU A 72 1.87 -7.68 -2.47
CA LEU A 72 2.83 -8.61 -1.85
C LEU A 72 4.21 -8.00 -1.72
N LEU A 73 4.71 -7.31 -2.75
CA LEU A 73 6.00 -6.64 -2.69
C LEU A 73 6.02 -5.55 -1.62
N TRP A 74 4.98 -4.72 -1.57
CA TRP A 74 4.92 -3.62 -0.61
C TRP A 74 4.82 -4.15 0.83
N ILE A 75 3.83 -4.99 1.10
CA ILE A 75 3.60 -5.52 2.44
C ILE A 75 4.75 -6.45 2.88
N GLY A 76 5.32 -7.21 1.93
CA GLY A 76 6.51 -8.02 2.21
C GLY A 76 7.69 -7.17 2.69
N LEU A 77 7.90 -5.99 2.10
CA LEU A 77 8.91 -5.05 2.58
C LEU A 77 8.54 -4.45 3.94
N GLU A 78 7.28 -4.05 4.15
CA GLU A 78 6.84 -3.54 5.46
C GLU A 78 7.08 -4.56 6.57
N VAL A 79 6.72 -5.83 6.34
CA VAL A 79 6.95 -6.93 7.30
C VAL A 79 8.43 -7.22 7.49
N LEU A 80 9.22 -7.23 6.41
CA LEU A 80 10.65 -7.47 6.49
C LEU A 80 11.39 -6.40 7.30
N PHE A 81 10.92 -5.17 7.24
CA PHE A 81 11.55 -4.04 7.94
C PHE A 81 10.88 -3.67 9.26
N GLN A 82 9.85 -4.41 9.71
CA GLN A 82 9.10 -4.06 10.93
C GLN A 82 9.97 -4.01 12.20
N ASP A 83 10.98 -4.87 12.28
CA ASP A 83 11.89 -4.97 13.44
C ASP A 83 13.12 -4.06 13.29
N ASN A 84 13.20 -3.30 12.19
CA ASN A 84 14.28 -2.36 11.99
C ASN A 84 14.09 -1.11 12.85
N LEU A 85 15.14 -0.74 13.59
CA LEU A 85 15.12 0.40 14.51
C LEU A 85 14.75 1.73 13.83
N LEU A 86 15.12 1.90 12.55
CA LEU A 86 14.87 3.12 11.81
C LEU A 86 13.48 3.16 11.18
N VAL A 87 12.94 2.04 10.75
CA VAL A 87 11.66 1.97 10.04
C VAL A 87 10.53 1.62 10.97
N GLY A 88 10.66 0.52 11.71
CA GLY A 88 9.62 0.01 12.59
C GLY A 88 8.29 -0.24 11.89
N SER A 89 7.27 -0.55 12.66
CA SER A 89 5.91 -0.73 12.17
C SER A 89 5.09 0.55 12.02
N ASN A 90 5.62 1.69 12.49
CA ASN A 90 4.89 2.97 12.53
C ASN A 90 4.51 3.53 11.14
N TYR A 91 5.20 3.06 10.11
CA TYR A 91 5.05 3.53 8.73
C TYR A 91 4.17 2.63 7.87
N TRP A 92 3.56 1.61 8.44
CA TRP A 92 2.68 0.71 7.71
C TRP A 92 1.47 1.46 7.14
N ILE A 93 1.18 1.19 5.88
CA ILE A 93 0.10 1.87 5.17
C ILE A 93 -1.27 1.64 5.85
N GLY A 94 -1.46 0.46 6.46
CA GLY A 94 -2.67 0.11 7.21
C GLY A 94 -2.96 1.06 8.38
N TYR A 95 -1.95 1.63 9.01
CA TYR A 95 -2.12 2.55 10.14
C TYR A 95 -2.76 3.89 9.76
N ARG A 96 -2.75 4.25 8.48
CA ARG A 96 -3.44 5.44 7.98
C ARG A 96 -4.95 5.39 8.15
N MET A 97 -5.50 4.19 8.31
CA MET A 97 -6.93 3.99 8.56
C MET A 97 -7.29 3.94 10.05
N ALA A 98 -6.32 4.13 10.96
CA ALA A 98 -6.57 4.05 12.41
C ALA A 98 -7.63 5.04 12.92
N ALA A 99 -7.80 6.18 12.23
CA ALA A 99 -8.83 7.16 12.54
C ALA A 99 -10.27 6.69 12.20
N LEU A 100 -10.42 5.55 11.53
CA LEU A 100 -11.71 5.00 11.08
C LEU A 100 -12.00 3.65 11.76
N PRO A 101 -12.35 3.64 13.05
CA PRO A 101 -12.54 2.41 13.82
C PRO A 101 -13.62 1.48 13.23
N GLN A 102 -14.62 2.04 12.54
CA GLN A 102 -15.65 1.27 11.85
C GLN A 102 -15.14 0.46 10.65
N VAL A 103 -13.95 0.78 10.13
CA VAL A 103 -13.37 0.14 8.93
C VAL A 103 -12.24 -0.82 9.27
N ILE A 104 -11.59 -0.64 10.42
CA ILE A 104 -10.37 -1.41 10.77
C ILE A 104 -10.62 -2.67 11.61
N GLN A 105 -11.86 -2.98 11.98
CA GLN A 105 -12.15 -4.07 12.91
C GLN A 105 -11.54 -5.44 12.52
N PRO A 106 -11.52 -5.85 11.23
CA PRO A 106 -10.89 -7.12 10.83
C PRO A 106 -9.39 -7.20 11.13
N VAL A 107 -8.73 -6.07 11.40
CA VAL A 107 -7.30 -6.03 11.79
C VAL A 107 -7.06 -6.81 13.09
N SER A 108 -8.04 -6.86 13.99
CA SER A 108 -7.95 -7.64 15.23
C SER A 108 -7.80 -9.15 14.98
N ILE A 109 -8.22 -9.64 13.81
CA ILE A 109 -8.16 -11.06 13.40
C ILE A 109 -7.05 -11.29 12.38
N LEU A 110 -6.95 -10.41 11.36
CA LEU A 110 -6.13 -10.59 10.18
C LEU A 110 -4.81 -9.81 10.22
N SER A 111 -4.60 -8.98 11.24
CA SER A 111 -3.46 -8.06 11.40
C SER A 111 -3.44 -6.84 10.46
N SER A 112 -2.60 -5.84 10.78
CA SER A 112 -2.45 -4.59 9.99
C SER A 112 -1.93 -4.81 8.57
N PRO A 113 -0.98 -5.74 8.30
CA PRO A 113 -0.57 -6.08 6.94
C PRO A 113 -1.72 -6.48 6.01
N ALA A 114 -2.76 -7.15 6.51
CA ALA A 114 -3.90 -7.55 5.67
C ALA A 114 -4.70 -6.31 5.19
N LEU A 115 -4.89 -5.31 6.05
CA LEU A 115 -5.49 -4.05 5.65
C LEU A 115 -4.60 -3.29 4.66
N GLY A 116 -3.30 -3.23 4.91
CA GLY A 116 -2.32 -2.64 3.98
C GLY A 116 -2.37 -3.30 2.60
N PHE A 117 -2.41 -4.64 2.57
CA PHE A 117 -2.56 -5.42 1.34
C PHE A 117 -3.82 -4.99 0.56
N LEU A 118 -4.96 -4.90 1.23
CA LEU A 118 -6.22 -4.49 0.60
C LEU A 118 -6.15 -3.06 0.05
N ILE A 119 -5.56 -2.12 0.79
CA ILE A 119 -5.39 -0.72 0.35
C ILE A 119 -4.56 -0.68 -0.94
N ILE A 120 -3.42 -1.39 -1.00
CA ILE A 120 -2.57 -1.38 -2.19
C ILE A 120 -3.23 -2.11 -3.34
N MET A 121 -3.98 -3.18 -3.07
CA MET A 121 -4.75 -3.90 -4.08
C MET A 121 -5.82 -3.00 -4.74
N VAL A 122 -6.52 -2.17 -3.96
CA VAL A 122 -7.46 -1.17 -4.49
C VAL A 122 -6.73 -0.18 -5.40
N ASN A 123 -5.59 0.36 -4.95
CA ASN A 123 -4.79 1.29 -5.75
C ASN A 123 -4.28 0.63 -7.04
N ALA A 124 -3.86 -0.64 -6.98
CA ALA A 124 -3.43 -1.40 -8.15
C ALA A 124 -4.57 -1.63 -9.16
N ALA A 125 -5.79 -1.94 -8.68
CA ALA A 125 -6.95 -2.10 -9.53
C ALA A 125 -7.34 -0.78 -10.22
N ILE A 126 -7.32 0.34 -9.49
CA ILE A 126 -7.54 1.68 -10.05
C ILE A 126 -6.46 2.00 -11.10
N ALA A 127 -5.20 1.74 -10.79
CA ALA A 127 -4.10 1.95 -11.74
C ALA A 127 -4.27 1.14 -13.03
N LEU A 128 -4.70 -0.14 -12.93
CA LEU A 128 -5.01 -0.96 -14.10
C LEU A 128 -6.15 -0.38 -14.94
N ALA A 129 -7.20 0.11 -14.29
CA ALA A 129 -8.33 0.73 -14.99
C ALA A 129 -7.87 2.01 -15.73
N ILE A 130 -7.11 2.87 -15.08
CA ILE A 130 -6.55 4.09 -15.68
C ILE A 130 -5.65 3.73 -16.86
N LEU A 131 -4.72 2.79 -16.69
CA LEU A 131 -3.82 2.35 -17.75
C LEU A 131 -4.59 1.77 -18.94
N LYS A 132 -5.69 1.07 -18.70
CA LYS A 132 -6.57 0.57 -19.76
C LYS A 132 -7.27 1.70 -20.53
N LEU A 133 -7.73 2.72 -19.83
CA LEU A 133 -8.29 3.92 -20.46
C LEU A 133 -7.25 4.65 -21.32
N MET A 134 -6.01 4.72 -20.84
CA MET A 134 -4.89 5.29 -21.58
C MET A 134 -4.55 4.46 -22.82
N ASP A 135 -4.63 3.13 -22.77
CA ASP A 135 -4.48 2.26 -23.96
C ASP A 135 -5.50 2.59 -25.05
N LYS A 136 -6.73 2.91 -24.63
CA LYS A 136 -7.79 3.29 -25.56
C LYS A 136 -7.55 4.69 -26.16
N ARG A 137 -7.07 5.63 -25.34
CA ARG A 137 -6.90 7.04 -25.74
C ARG A 137 -5.60 7.29 -26.54
N TRP A 138 -4.53 6.60 -26.18
CA TRP A 138 -3.19 6.74 -26.76
C TRP A 138 -2.56 5.39 -27.09
N PRO A 139 -3.10 4.67 -28.11
CA PRO A 139 -2.67 3.31 -28.43
C PRO A 139 -1.19 3.18 -28.83
N ALA A 140 -0.59 4.26 -29.31
CA ALA A 140 0.82 4.29 -29.72
C ALA A 140 1.81 4.37 -28.52
N MET A 141 1.34 4.67 -27.32
CA MET A 141 2.18 4.79 -26.12
C MET A 141 2.47 3.47 -25.41
N ALA A 142 1.84 2.39 -25.81
CA ALA A 142 1.91 1.13 -25.11
C ALA A 142 2.49 0.01 -25.95
N ASP A 143 3.68 -0.47 -25.58
CA ASP A 143 4.28 -1.68 -26.16
C ASP A 143 3.45 -2.94 -25.87
N VAL A 144 2.86 -3.01 -24.70
CA VAL A 144 2.03 -4.13 -24.25
C VAL A 144 0.66 -3.60 -23.79
N LYS A 145 -0.41 -4.02 -24.46
CA LYS A 145 -1.79 -3.65 -24.11
C LYS A 145 -2.31 -4.49 -22.95
N ILE A 146 -3.04 -3.85 -22.03
CA ILE A 146 -3.69 -4.56 -20.93
C ILE A 146 -4.95 -5.26 -21.44
N PRO A 147 -5.08 -6.59 -21.24
CA PRO A 147 -6.30 -7.30 -21.60
C PRO A 147 -7.52 -6.78 -20.82
N ALA A 148 -8.66 -6.59 -21.49
CA ALA A 148 -9.89 -6.14 -20.82
C ALA A 148 -10.35 -7.11 -19.74
N ILE A 149 -10.14 -8.40 -19.97
CA ILE A 149 -10.48 -9.46 -19.02
C ILE A 149 -9.68 -9.34 -17.71
N THR A 150 -8.41 -8.95 -17.79
CA THR A 150 -7.57 -8.71 -16.61
C THR A 150 -8.13 -7.58 -15.75
N VAL A 151 -8.49 -6.45 -16.37
CA VAL A 151 -9.09 -5.31 -15.66
C VAL A 151 -10.42 -5.71 -15.02
N LYS A 152 -11.30 -6.41 -15.79
CA LYS A 152 -12.60 -6.87 -15.29
C LYS A 152 -12.45 -7.73 -14.03
N TRP A 153 -11.65 -8.79 -14.09
CA TRP A 153 -11.47 -9.68 -12.95
C TRP A 153 -10.75 -9.01 -11.78
N SER A 154 -9.74 -8.18 -12.05
CA SER A 154 -9.08 -7.39 -11.01
C SER A 154 -10.06 -6.50 -10.25
N SER A 155 -10.94 -5.79 -10.97
CA SER A 155 -11.94 -4.93 -10.35
C SER A 155 -12.99 -5.72 -9.58
N ILE A 156 -13.48 -6.85 -10.11
CA ILE A 156 -14.46 -7.70 -9.43
C ILE A 156 -13.86 -8.29 -8.14
N THR A 157 -12.67 -8.88 -8.22
CA THR A 157 -12.01 -9.49 -7.05
C THR A 157 -11.73 -8.45 -5.98
N THR A 158 -11.15 -7.31 -6.37
CA THR A 158 -10.87 -6.22 -5.42
C THR A 158 -12.15 -5.67 -4.80
N GLY A 159 -13.19 -5.42 -5.59
CA GLY A 159 -14.49 -4.95 -5.11
C GLY A 159 -15.13 -5.93 -4.13
N ALA A 160 -15.13 -7.23 -4.46
CA ALA A 160 -15.64 -8.26 -3.57
C ALA A 160 -14.89 -8.31 -2.23
N LEU A 161 -13.56 -8.24 -2.24
CA LEU A 161 -12.75 -8.22 -1.01
C LEU A 161 -13.01 -6.97 -0.17
N VAL A 162 -13.16 -5.80 -0.79
CA VAL A 162 -13.53 -4.56 -0.09
C VAL A 162 -14.91 -4.69 0.55
N ILE A 163 -15.90 -5.23 -0.16
CA ILE A 163 -17.25 -5.44 0.39
C ILE A 163 -17.20 -6.40 1.58
N VAL A 164 -16.51 -7.53 1.45
CA VAL A 164 -16.36 -8.50 2.56
C VAL A 164 -15.66 -7.85 3.75
N TRP A 165 -14.59 -7.08 3.51
CA TRP A 165 -13.86 -6.37 4.56
C TRP A 165 -14.77 -5.40 5.30
N VAL A 166 -15.47 -4.52 4.58
CA VAL A 166 -16.33 -3.49 5.17
C VAL A 166 -17.51 -4.15 5.90
N ALA A 167 -18.17 -5.14 5.31
CA ALA A 167 -19.27 -5.85 5.94
C ALA A 167 -18.82 -6.53 7.25
N SER A 168 -17.68 -7.23 7.23
CA SER A 168 -17.10 -7.86 8.42
C SER A 168 -16.74 -6.82 9.48
N SER A 169 -16.17 -5.69 9.05
CA SER A 169 -15.80 -4.60 9.96
C SER A 169 -17.01 -4.00 10.67
N LEU A 170 -18.07 -3.71 9.92
CA LEU A 170 -19.31 -3.17 10.50
C LEU A 170 -19.98 -4.18 11.43
N ALA A 171 -19.97 -5.46 11.08
CA ALA A 171 -20.53 -6.52 11.94
C ALA A 171 -19.77 -6.64 13.27
N ILE A 172 -18.42 -6.67 13.23
CA ILE A 172 -17.59 -6.72 14.43
C ILE A 172 -17.77 -5.44 15.26
N PHE A 173 -17.74 -4.26 14.61
CA PHE A 173 -17.93 -2.99 15.30
C PHE A 173 -19.27 -2.92 16.03
N SER A 174 -20.36 -3.32 15.37
CA SER A 174 -21.70 -3.36 15.97
C SER A 174 -21.76 -4.33 17.15
N ALA A 175 -21.19 -5.54 17.01
CA ALA A 175 -21.16 -6.52 18.06
C ALA A 175 -20.40 -6.02 19.31
N VAL A 176 -19.24 -5.40 19.11
CA VAL A 176 -18.43 -4.85 20.21
C VAL A 176 -19.09 -3.64 20.85
N SER A 177 -19.67 -2.73 20.04
CA SER A 177 -20.35 -1.53 20.56
C SER A 177 -21.55 -1.86 21.43
N ASN A 178 -22.26 -2.95 21.13
CA ASN A 178 -23.40 -3.42 21.92
C ASN A 178 -23.00 -4.13 23.23
N GLN A 179 -21.72 -4.47 23.39
CA GLN A 179 -21.19 -5.15 24.58
C GLN A 179 -20.47 -4.20 25.54
N MET A 180 -20.51 -2.88 25.28
CA MET A 180 -19.86 -1.91 26.17
C MET A 180 -20.44 -1.99 27.58
N GLY A 181 -19.61 -2.45 28.48
CA GLY A 181 -19.83 -2.38 29.93
C GLY A 181 -19.74 -0.95 30.47
N PRO A 182 -19.77 -0.73 31.77
CA PRO A 182 -19.66 0.61 32.36
C PRO A 182 -18.38 1.31 31.88
N VAL A 183 -18.53 2.58 31.55
CA VAL A 183 -17.41 3.40 31.05
C VAL A 183 -16.32 3.53 32.10
N VAL A 184 -15.14 3.03 31.83
CA VAL A 184 -13.95 3.22 32.67
C VAL A 184 -13.15 4.38 32.12
N THR A 185 -12.99 5.43 32.91
CA THR A 185 -12.12 6.56 32.53
C THR A 185 -10.66 6.15 32.69
N VAL A 186 -9.93 6.05 31.60
CA VAL A 186 -8.49 5.78 31.60
C VAL A 186 -7.75 7.08 31.27
N ALA A 187 -6.92 7.56 32.20
CA ALA A 187 -6.02 8.67 31.94
C ALA A 187 -4.69 8.12 31.39
N ALA A 188 -4.36 8.43 30.13
CA ALA A 188 -3.04 8.19 29.58
C ALA A 188 -2.21 9.47 29.71
N ALA A 189 -1.18 9.44 30.56
CA ALA A 189 -0.20 10.51 30.64
C ALA A 189 0.97 10.20 29.70
N GLN A 190 1.15 11.03 28.67
CA GLN A 190 2.36 11.00 27.86
C GLN A 190 3.35 11.97 28.51
N SER A 191 4.47 11.44 29.01
CA SER A 191 5.60 12.28 29.41
C SER A 191 6.14 13.00 28.17
N GLY A 192 5.96 14.30 28.10
CA GLY A 192 6.63 15.12 27.10
C GLY A 192 8.14 15.02 27.32
N ILE A 193 8.84 14.53 26.30
CA ILE A 193 10.30 14.60 26.18
C ILE A 193 10.60 15.82 25.33
#